data_54a35f82b9b4bf176652469383dd2fd5
#
_entry.id   54a35f82b9b4bf176652469383dd2fd5
#
_cell.length_a   1.000
_cell.length_b   1.000
_cell.length_c   1.000
_cell.angle_alpha   90.00
_cell.angle_beta   90.00
_cell.angle_gamma   90.00
#
_symmetry.space_group_name_H-M   'P 1'
#
loop_
_entity.id
_entity.type
_entity.pdbx_description
1 polymer ?
#
loop_
_entity_poly.entity_id
_entity_poly.type
_entity_poly.pdbx_seq_one_letter_code
_entity_poly.pdbx_strand_id
1 'polypeptide(L)'
;MVVIIKIIQLLLALSILVFIHEFGHFIAAKIFNTRVEKFYMFFNPNFSIVRFKKVHGKWRFAFFSKNTPENYNTYEYIDPITNKKEYRYEQIDLSTLPEDDWRTDEEHTEFGIGWVPLGGYCKIAGMIDESMDLAQMKKDPEPWEFRSKPAWQRLIIMVGGVFMNVVLAYVIYTCMLISHGEQYLPTSEVNKYGIYADNLAKDMGFCDGDKILSVDGNYIDNFQQIPMEILLEKTKTVEVERNGQRITIDLPEDATKRLIQHQSSFISYRMPFVISDFASNSIAQSAGLAKGDRIIMINGISTPYYQDYMMNIKQFAGENITIGAIRDNDTIYATMNLPEEALIGVYRESMIELKTQEYTFLEAIPKGFSKTGKE
;
A
#
# COMPACT_ATOMS: atom_id res chain seq x y z
N MET A 1 -15.49 -15.35 12.71
CA MET A 1 -15.65 -15.45 11.23
C MET A 1 -14.90 -14.34 10.50
N VAL A 2 -15.15 -13.05 10.77
CA VAL A 2 -14.48 -11.91 10.08
C VAL A 2 -12.95 -11.96 10.13
N VAL A 3 -12.34 -12.29 11.28
CA VAL A 3 -10.87 -12.38 11.43
C VAL A 3 -10.28 -13.46 10.55
N ILE A 4 -10.92 -14.63 10.47
CA ILE A 4 -10.46 -15.76 9.64
C ILE A 4 -10.50 -15.36 8.15
N ILE A 5 -11.56 -14.70 7.70
CA ILE A 5 -11.69 -14.20 6.32
C ILE A 5 -10.56 -13.22 6.00
N LYS A 6 -10.28 -12.27 6.91
CA LYS A 6 -9.18 -11.31 6.72
C LYS A 6 -7.80 -12.00 6.64
N ILE A 7 -7.55 -13.02 7.46
CA ILE A 7 -6.31 -13.81 7.40
C ILE A 7 -6.20 -14.53 6.05
N ILE A 8 -7.26 -15.18 5.58
CA ILE A 8 -7.26 -15.89 4.28
C ILE A 8 -7.02 -14.88 3.13
N GLN A 9 -7.67 -13.72 3.17
CA GLN A 9 -7.46 -12.67 2.16
C GLN A 9 -6.01 -12.16 2.15
N LEU A 10 -5.42 -11.95 3.34
CA LEU A 10 -4.01 -11.53 3.47
C LEU A 10 -3.07 -12.58 2.88
N LEU A 11 -3.26 -13.87 3.24
CA LEU A 11 -2.43 -14.95 2.72
C LEU A 11 -2.58 -15.09 1.19
N LEU A 12 -3.78 -14.95 0.66
CA LEU A 12 -4.03 -15.01 -0.78
C LEU A 12 -3.34 -13.85 -1.51
N ALA A 13 -3.47 -12.63 -1.00
CA ALA A 13 -2.82 -11.45 -1.58
C ALA A 13 -1.29 -11.59 -1.58
N LEU A 14 -0.72 -12.01 -0.45
CA LEU A 14 0.72 -12.25 -0.32
C LEU A 14 1.19 -13.35 -1.28
N SER A 15 0.40 -14.42 -1.42
CA SER A 15 0.72 -15.52 -2.33
C SER A 15 0.78 -15.10 -3.79
N ILE A 16 -0.17 -14.25 -4.23
CA ILE A 16 -0.17 -13.70 -5.59
C ILE A 16 1.04 -12.81 -5.81
N LEU A 17 1.34 -11.94 -4.84
CA LEU A 17 2.47 -11.01 -4.92
C LEU A 17 3.80 -11.75 -5.03
N VAL A 18 4.03 -12.77 -4.18
CA VAL A 18 5.24 -13.58 -4.23
C VAL A 18 5.31 -14.41 -5.51
N PHE A 19 4.22 -15.03 -5.94
CA PHE A 19 4.19 -15.77 -7.20
C PHE A 19 4.60 -14.91 -8.41
N ILE A 20 4.06 -13.71 -8.51
CA ILE A 20 4.41 -12.76 -9.58
C ILE A 20 5.87 -12.30 -9.46
N HIS A 21 6.36 -12.10 -8.23
CA HIS A 21 7.76 -11.78 -7.97
C HIS A 21 8.70 -12.88 -8.49
N GLU A 22 8.48 -14.12 -8.07
CA GLU A 22 9.26 -15.28 -8.53
C GLU A 22 9.16 -15.49 -10.03
N PHE A 23 7.97 -15.23 -10.61
CA PHE A 23 7.75 -15.29 -12.05
C PHE A 23 8.60 -14.27 -12.81
N GLY A 24 8.87 -13.10 -12.21
CA GLY A 24 9.80 -12.11 -12.76
C GLY A 24 11.23 -12.63 -12.89
N HIS A 25 11.74 -13.26 -11.84
CA HIS A 25 13.05 -13.92 -11.87
C HIS A 25 13.10 -15.05 -12.91
N PHE A 26 12.05 -15.85 -12.96
CA PHE A 26 11.91 -16.95 -13.91
C PHE A 26 11.97 -16.46 -15.36
N ILE A 27 11.16 -15.46 -15.72
CA ILE A 27 11.14 -14.92 -17.10
C ILE A 27 12.51 -14.34 -17.45
N ALA A 28 13.10 -13.53 -16.59
CA ALA A 28 14.39 -12.91 -16.84
C ALA A 28 15.49 -13.96 -17.02
N ALA A 29 15.53 -15.00 -16.20
CA ALA A 29 16.46 -16.11 -16.32
C ALA A 29 16.30 -16.83 -17.68
N LYS A 30 15.05 -17.11 -18.09
CA LYS A 30 14.79 -17.78 -19.39
C LYS A 30 15.16 -16.92 -20.58
N ILE A 31 14.94 -15.59 -20.53
CA ILE A 31 15.35 -14.66 -21.61
C ILE A 31 16.86 -14.72 -21.84
N PHE A 32 17.66 -14.85 -20.77
CA PHE A 32 19.12 -14.91 -20.86
C PHE A 32 19.69 -16.34 -20.93
N ASN A 33 18.87 -17.32 -21.26
CA ASN A 33 19.28 -18.73 -21.32
C ASN A 33 19.99 -19.18 -20.03
N THR A 34 19.49 -18.74 -18.89
CA THR A 34 19.92 -19.23 -17.59
C THR A 34 18.96 -20.35 -17.17
N ARG A 35 19.53 -21.50 -16.76
CA ARG A 35 18.73 -22.64 -16.37
C ARG A 35 18.00 -22.37 -15.06
N VAL A 36 16.71 -22.63 -15.04
CA VAL A 36 15.88 -22.63 -13.83
C VAL A 36 15.55 -24.08 -13.49
N GLU A 37 16.01 -24.54 -12.35
CA GLU A 37 15.85 -25.93 -11.91
C GLU A 37 14.44 -26.20 -11.37
N LYS A 38 13.98 -25.33 -10.45
CA LYS A 38 12.67 -25.46 -9.79
C LYS A 38 11.95 -24.12 -9.76
N PHE A 39 10.64 -24.15 -9.95
CA PHE A 39 9.76 -23.01 -9.80
C PHE A 39 8.52 -23.43 -9.00
N TYR A 40 8.40 -22.93 -7.80
CA TYR A 40 7.36 -23.36 -6.87
C TYR A 40 6.55 -22.17 -6.35
N MET A 41 5.24 -22.31 -6.47
CA MET A 41 4.30 -21.52 -5.68
C MET A 41 4.18 -22.22 -4.31
N PHE A 42 4.44 -21.50 -3.24
CA PHE A 42 4.53 -21.98 -1.87
C PHE A 42 5.76 -22.85 -1.58
N PHE A 43 6.23 -22.77 -0.35
CA PHE A 43 7.29 -23.64 0.13
C PHE A 43 6.77 -25.07 0.30
N ASN A 44 7.64 -26.02 0.01
CA ASN A 44 7.32 -27.44 -0.03
C ASN A 44 8.26 -28.29 0.85
N PRO A 45 8.46 -27.99 2.17
CA PRO A 45 9.32 -28.80 3.00
C PRO A 45 8.81 -30.26 3.01
N ASN A 46 9.72 -31.19 2.66
CA ASN A 46 9.54 -32.64 2.56
C ASN A 46 8.67 -33.14 1.41
N PHE A 47 7.55 -32.49 1.07
CA PHE A 47 6.67 -32.94 0.00
C PHE A 47 5.98 -31.78 -0.71
N SER A 48 5.47 -32.04 -1.91
CA SER A 48 4.70 -31.11 -2.72
C SER A 48 3.25 -31.59 -2.88
N ILE A 49 2.29 -30.64 -2.88
CA ILE A 49 0.88 -30.94 -3.19
C ILE A 49 0.76 -31.44 -4.61
N VAL A 50 1.36 -30.71 -5.55
CA VAL A 50 1.48 -31.10 -6.95
C VAL A 50 2.83 -30.67 -7.47
N ARG A 51 3.41 -31.47 -8.32
CA ARG A 51 4.60 -31.12 -9.09
C ARG A 51 4.54 -31.75 -10.47
N PHE A 52 5.15 -31.10 -11.44
CA PHE A 52 5.22 -31.59 -12.81
C PHE A 52 6.48 -31.12 -13.49
N LYS A 53 7.00 -31.97 -14.36
CA LYS A 53 8.20 -31.70 -15.14
C LYS A 53 8.11 -32.43 -16.47
N LYS A 54 8.72 -31.87 -17.52
CA LYS A 54 8.93 -32.55 -18.77
C LYS A 54 10.21 -33.37 -18.65
N VAL A 55 10.13 -34.69 -18.76
CA VAL A 55 11.26 -35.61 -18.66
C VAL A 55 11.37 -36.36 -19.99
N HIS A 56 12.49 -36.19 -20.72
CA HIS A 56 12.72 -36.75 -22.05
C HIS A 56 11.55 -36.61 -22.99
N GLY A 57 11.03 -35.37 -23.07
CA GLY A 57 9.92 -35.03 -23.98
C GLY A 57 8.51 -35.37 -23.47
N LYS A 58 8.34 -36.09 -22.39
CA LYS A 58 7.05 -36.50 -21.81
C LYS A 58 6.75 -35.74 -20.53
N TRP A 59 5.52 -35.22 -20.39
CA TRP A 59 5.09 -34.60 -19.13
C TRP A 59 4.83 -35.65 -18.06
N ARG A 60 5.45 -35.46 -16.89
CA ARG A 60 5.27 -36.26 -15.69
C ARG A 60 4.62 -35.41 -14.62
N PHE A 61 3.63 -35.98 -13.92
CA PHE A 61 2.90 -35.34 -12.83
C PHE A 61 3.00 -36.22 -11.57
N ALA A 62 3.15 -35.59 -10.43
CA ALA A 62 3.12 -36.27 -9.15
C ALA A 62 2.31 -35.43 -8.14
N PHE A 63 1.43 -36.12 -7.40
CA PHE A 63 0.56 -35.52 -6.42
C PHE A 63 0.93 -36.04 -5.01
N PHE A 64 0.92 -35.13 -4.02
CA PHE A 64 1.25 -35.45 -2.63
C PHE A 64 2.53 -36.29 -2.50
N SER A 65 3.53 -35.98 -3.28
CA SER A 65 4.76 -36.75 -3.42
C SER A 65 5.93 -36.10 -2.72
N LYS A 66 6.89 -36.90 -2.28
CA LYS A 66 8.17 -36.40 -1.76
C LYS A 66 8.88 -35.58 -2.84
N ASN A 67 9.61 -34.57 -2.40
CA ASN A 67 10.39 -33.71 -3.30
C ASN A 67 11.47 -34.53 -4.02
N THR A 68 11.84 -34.08 -5.22
CA THR A 68 12.97 -34.65 -5.95
C THR A 68 14.24 -34.43 -5.15
N PRO A 69 15.00 -35.51 -4.81
CA PRO A 69 16.29 -35.35 -4.14
C PRO A 69 17.27 -34.53 -4.95
N GLU A 70 18.25 -33.92 -4.30
CA GLU A 70 19.33 -33.23 -4.99
C GLU A 70 20.25 -34.22 -5.75
N ASN A 71 21.00 -33.67 -6.74
CA ASN A 71 21.91 -34.47 -7.58
C ASN A 71 23.26 -34.78 -6.90
N TYR A 72 23.33 -34.66 -5.58
CA TYR A 72 24.52 -34.92 -4.80
C TYR A 72 24.18 -35.52 -3.43
N ASN A 73 25.10 -36.33 -2.90
CA ASN A 73 25.09 -36.80 -1.52
C ASN A 73 25.91 -35.84 -0.66
N THR A 74 25.41 -35.50 0.52
CA THR A 74 26.11 -34.67 1.49
C THR A 74 26.66 -35.52 2.62
N TYR A 75 27.97 -35.45 2.84
CA TYR A 75 28.66 -36.11 3.93
C TYR A 75 29.21 -35.05 4.91
N GLU A 76 28.85 -35.19 6.18
CA GLU A 76 29.40 -34.38 7.26
C GLU A 76 30.74 -34.98 7.70
N TYR A 77 31.80 -34.17 7.78
CA TYR A 77 33.07 -34.61 8.35
C TYR A 77 33.64 -33.46 9.22
N ILE A 78 34.51 -33.86 10.17
CA ILE A 78 35.21 -32.88 11.00
C ILE A 78 36.60 -32.67 10.36
N ASP A 79 36.89 -31.44 9.97
CA ASP A 79 38.21 -31.06 9.44
C ASP A 79 39.25 -31.30 10.55
N PRO A 80 40.25 -32.17 10.31
CA PRO A 80 41.25 -32.53 11.32
C PRO A 80 42.18 -31.32 11.69
N ILE A 81 42.25 -30.29 10.87
CA ILE A 81 43.09 -29.13 11.08
C ILE A 81 42.34 -28.04 11.86
N THR A 82 41.11 -27.73 11.46
CA THR A 82 40.32 -26.61 12.04
C THR A 82 39.38 -27.09 13.15
N ASN A 83 39.17 -28.36 13.31
CA ASN A 83 38.22 -29.03 14.22
C ASN A 83 36.78 -28.51 14.04
N LYS A 84 36.43 -28.01 12.85
CA LYS A 84 35.10 -27.56 12.49
C LYS A 84 34.37 -28.60 11.66
N LYS A 85 33.04 -28.62 11.81
CA LYS A 85 32.20 -29.40 10.94
C LYS A 85 32.21 -28.84 9.53
N GLU A 86 32.57 -29.65 8.55
CA GLU A 86 32.55 -29.32 7.16
C GLU A 86 31.68 -30.32 6.38
N TYR A 87 31.20 -29.91 5.21
CA TYR A 87 30.36 -30.75 4.36
C TYR A 87 31.09 -31.05 3.06
N ARG A 88 31.20 -32.34 2.74
CA ARG A 88 31.67 -32.83 1.45
C ARG A 88 30.45 -33.23 0.61
N TYR A 89 30.45 -32.76 -0.63
CA TYR A 89 29.39 -33.02 -1.60
C TYR A 89 29.95 -33.97 -2.67
N GLU A 90 29.27 -35.10 -2.85
CA GLU A 90 29.61 -36.09 -3.86
C GLU A 90 28.49 -36.16 -4.88
N GLN A 91 28.81 -35.87 -6.14
CA GLN A 91 27.80 -35.87 -7.20
C GLN A 91 27.34 -37.30 -7.51
N ILE A 92 26.03 -37.44 -7.69
CA ILE A 92 25.42 -38.71 -8.10
C ILE A 92 25.62 -38.86 -9.60
N ASP A 93 26.04 -40.03 -10.07
CA ASP A 93 26.07 -40.34 -11.50
C ASP A 93 24.64 -40.54 -12.01
N LEU A 94 24.13 -39.53 -12.71
CA LEU A 94 22.75 -39.52 -13.22
C LEU A 94 22.50 -40.63 -14.26
N SER A 95 23.56 -41.15 -14.90
CA SER A 95 23.44 -42.26 -15.86
C SER A 95 23.03 -43.59 -15.20
N THR A 96 23.22 -43.71 -13.88
CA THR A 96 22.85 -44.89 -13.10
C THR A 96 21.38 -44.90 -12.65
N LEU A 97 20.69 -43.77 -12.83
CA LEU A 97 19.29 -43.61 -12.43
C LEU A 97 18.35 -44.19 -13.50
N PRO A 98 17.14 -44.60 -13.13
CA PRO A 98 16.11 -44.98 -14.08
C PRO A 98 15.80 -43.83 -15.06
N GLU A 99 15.51 -44.15 -16.32
CA GLU A 99 15.17 -43.14 -17.36
C GLU A 99 13.98 -42.26 -16.99
N ASP A 100 13.13 -42.72 -16.10
CA ASP A 100 11.97 -41.98 -15.64
C ASP A 100 12.24 -41.16 -14.36
N ASP A 101 13.43 -41.19 -13.79
CA ASP A 101 13.81 -40.30 -12.69
C ASP A 101 13.86 -38.86 -13.17
N TRP A 102 13.25 -37.96 -12.40
CA TRP A 102 13.14 -36.55 -12.75
C TRP A 102 14.50 -35.84 -12.81
N ARG A 103 15.53 -36.37 -12.17
CA ARG A 103 16.90 -35.84 -12.17
C ARG A 103 17.64 -36.08 -13.49
N THR A 104 17.24 -37.09 -14.30
CA THR A 104 17.91 -37.40 -15.56
C THR A 104 17.72 -36.37 -16.65
N ASP A 105 16.70 -35.53 -16.54
CA ASP A 105 16.47 -34.39 -17.44
C ASP A 105 16.74 -33.08 -16.69
N GLU A 106 17.95 -32.55 -16.86
CA GLU A 106 18.37 -31.31 -16.20
C GLU A 106 17.98 -30.04 -16.96
N GLU A 107 17.55 -30.11 -18.21
CA GLU A 107 17.22 -28.95 -19.04
C GLU A 107 15.86 -28.34 -18.68
N HIS A 108 14.92 -29.17 -18.30
CA HIS A 108 13.54 -28.74 -18.03
C HIS A 108 13.33 -28.39 -16.57
N THR A 109 12.63 -27.25 -16.36
CA THR A 109 12.24 -26.76 -15.03
C THR A 109 11.21 -27.70 -14.40
N GLU A 110 11.38 -28.02 -13.13
CA GLU A 110 10.36 -28.64 -12.29
C GLU A 110 9.43 -27.54 -11.72
N PHE A 111 8.14 -27.65 -12.02
CA PHE A 111 7.11 -26.75 -11.50
C PHE A 111 6.33 -27.45 -10.40
N GLY A 112 5.88 -26.69 -9.40
CA GLY A 112 5.07 -27.28 -8.36
C GLY A 112 4.35 -26.27 -7.47
N ILE A 113 3.47 -26.83 -6.63
CA ILE A 113 2.77 -26.11 -5.56
C ILE A 113 3.12 -26.82 -4.25
N GLY A 114 3.72 -26.05 -3.35
CA GLY A 114 4.00 -26.48 -1.98
C GLY A 114 2.75 -26.39 -1.11
N TRP A 115 2.91 -26.67 0.17
CA TRP A 115 1.81 -26.67 1.13
C TRP A 115 1.89 -25.54 2.18
N VAL A 116 3.02 -24.80 2.23
CA VAL A 116 3.20 -23.66 3.15
C VAL A 116 2.95 -22.36 2.41
N PRO A 117 1.80 -21.68 2.59
CA PRO A 117 1.39 -20.50 1.81
C PRO A 117 2.06 -19.20 2.31
N LEU A 118 3.35 -19.24 2.65
CA LEU A 118 4.11 -18.10 3.17
C LEU A 118 5.16 -17.57 2.18
N GLY A 119 5.15 -18.06 0.94
CA GLY A 119 6.12 -17.68 -0.07
C GLY A 119 6.19 -18.70 -1.20
N GLY A 120 7.14 -18.54 -2.09
CA GLY A 120 7.49 -19.45 -3.16
C GLY A 120 8.98 -19.33 -3.43
N TYR A 121 9.49 -20.01 -4.45
CA TYR A 121 10.88 -19.87 -4.85
C TYR A 121 11.11 -20.22 -6.32
N CYS A 122 12.15 -19.58 -6.87
CA CYS A 122 12.66 -19.84 -8.21
C CYS A 122 14.13 -20.25 -8.10
N LYS A 123 14.43 -21.56 -8.12
CA LYS A 123 15.82 -22.06 -8.04
C LYS A 123 16.51 -21.88 -9.39
N ILE A 124 17.41 -20.89 -9.46
CA ILE A 124 18.20 -20.55 -10.65
C ILE A 124 19.59 -21.19 -10.50
N ALA A 125 20.03 -21.94 -11.51
CA ALA A 125 21.33 -22.58 -11.52
C ALA A 125 22.49 -21.58 -11.34
N GLY A 126 23.40 -21.85 -10.40
CA GLY A 126 24.55 -21.00 -10.11
C GLY A 126 24.23 -19.70 -9.37
N MET A 127 23.04 -19.56 -8.79
CA MET A 127 22.65 -18.46 -7.91
C MET A 127 22.52 -19.00 -6.47
N ILE A 128 23.06 -18.28 -5.51
CA ILE A 128 22.81 -18.56 -4.09
C ILE A 128 21.46 -17.93 -3.76
N ASP A 129 20.48 -18.74 -3.61
CA ASP A 129 19.13 -18.38 -3.20
C ASP A 129 18.81 -18.96 -1.81
N GLU A 130 17.55 -18.98 -1.44
CA GLU A 130 17.07 -19.53 -0.17
C GLU A 130 17.38 -21.03 -0.01
N SER A 131 17.68 -21.76 -1.10
CA SER A 131 18.07 -23.17 -1.07
C SER A 131 19.51 -23.41 -0.62
N MET A 132 20.35 -22.33 -0.55
CA MET A 132 21.76 -22.34 -0.13
C MET A 132 22.59 -23.50 -0.74
N ASP A 133 22.44 -23.74 -2.04
CA ASP A 133 23.15 -24.81 -2.74
C ASP A 133 24.64 -24.48 -2.93
N LEU A 134 25.41 -24.62 -1.86
CA LEU A 134 26.85 -24.38 -1.84
C LEU A 134 27.65 -25.44 -2.64
N ALA A 135 27.06 -26.59 -2.96
CA ALA A 135 27.72 -27.66 -3.69
C ALA A 135 28.02 -27.25 -5.14
N GLN A 136 27.07 -26.59 -5.81
CA GLN A 136 27.25 -26.07 -7.18
C GLN A 136 28.34 -25.02 -7.24
N MET A 137 28.51 -24.20 -6.20
CA MET A 137 29.46 -23.07 -6.19
C MET A 137 30.93 -23.50 -6.16
N LYS A 138 31.24 -24.75 -5.79
CA LYS A 138 32.63 -25.29 -5.73
C LYS A 138 33.20 -25.68 -7.10
N LYS A 139 32.34 -25.73 -8.13
CA LYS A 139 32.74 -26.09 -9.51
C LYS A 139 32.94 -24.86 -10.38
N ASP A 140 33.66 -25.02 -11.49
CA ASP A 140 33.74 -23.99 -12.51
C ASP A 140 32.35 -23.65 -13.06
N PRO A 141 32.09 -22.35 -13.39
CA PRO A 141 30.79 -21.90 -13.87
C PRO A 141 30.46 -22.50 -15.23
N GLU A 142 29.29 -23.11 -15.34
CA GLU A 142 28.75 -23.59 -16.61
C GLU A 142 28.05 -22.46 -17.40
N PRO A 143 28.02 -22.50 -18.74
CA PRO A 143 27.46 -21.43 -19.57
C PRO A 143 26.00 -21.09 -19.29
N TRP A 144 25.22 -22.04 -18.76
CA TRP A 144 23.80 -21.85 -18.41
C TRP A 144 23.58 -21.39 -16.96
N GLU A 145 24.66 -21.17 -16.19
CA GLU A 145 24.54 -20.73 -14.81
C GLU A 145 24.47 -19.20 -14.70
N PHE A 146 23.79 -18.70 -13.66
CA PHE A 146 23.70 -17.28 -13.35
C PHE A 146 25.08 -16.60 -13.21
N ARG A 147 26.02 -17.25 -12.52
CA ARG A 147 27.36 -16.70 -12.27
C ARG A 147 28.23 -16.57 -13.53
N SER A 148 27.91 -17.30 -14.62
CA SER A 148 28.60 -17.18 -15.91
C SER A 148 28.13 -15.98 -16.75
N LYS A 149 26.97 -15.39 -16.40
CA LYS A 149 26.38 -14.30 -17.16
C LYS A 149 27.07 -12.97 -16.88
N PRO A 150 27.13 -12.05 -17.86
CA PRO A 150 27.65 -10.71 -17.65
C PRO A 150 26.84 -9.95 -16.60
N ALA A 151 27.47 -8.98 -15.93
CA ALA A 151 26.90 -8.28 -14.77
C ALA A 151 25.52 -7.67 -15.03
N TRP A 152 25.29 -7.09 -16.21
CA TRP A 152 23.99 -6.48 -16.55
C TRP A 152 22.86 -7.51 -16.68
N GLN A 153 23.13 -8.73 -17.20
CA GLN A 153 22.12 -9.80 -17.25
C GLN A 153 21.78 -10.30 -15.85
N ARG A 154 22.80 -10.47 -15.00
CA ARG A 154 22.62 -10.83 -13.60
C ARG A 154 21.77 -9.79 -12.87
N LEU A 155 22.05 -8.49 -13.11
CA LEU A 155 21.26 -7.41 -12.53
C LEU A 155 19.78 -7.49 -12.96
N ILE A 156 19.49 -7.71 -14.24
CA ILE A 156 18.12 -7.82 -14.75
C ILE A 156 17.42 -9.04 -14.13
N ILE A 157 18.10 -10.17 -14.00
CA ILE A 157 17.53 -11.36 -13.34
C ILE A 157 17.19 -11.03 -11.87
N MET A 158 18.08 -10.38 -11.13
CA MET A 158 17.87 -10.03 -9.72
C MET A 158 16.73 -9.00 -9.52
N VAL A 159 16.62 -8.03 -10.43
CA VAL A 159 15.59 -6.97 -10.34
C VAL A 159 14.25 -7.45 -10.93
N GLY A 160 14.24 -8.55 -11.69
CA GLY A 160 13.09 -9.07 -12.40
C GLY A 160 11.85 -9.27 -11.54
N GLY A 161 12.03 -9.78 -10.31
CA GLY A 161 10.95 -9.96 -9.36
C GLY A 161 10.29 -8.64 -8.94
N VAL A 162 11.10 -7.66 -8.54
CA VAL A 162 10.60 -6.32 -8.16
C VAL A 162 9.93 -5.64 -9.34
N PHE A 163 10.51 -5.74 -10.53
CA PHE A 163 9.93 -5.18 -11.75
C PHE A 163 8.54 -5.74 -12.03
N MET A 164 8.34 -7.05 -11.91
CA MET A 164 7.03 -7.68 -12.11
C MET A 164 6.02 -7.28 -11.04
N ASN A 165 6.43 -7.00 -9.81
CA ASN A 165 5.55 -6.44 -8.78
C ASN A 165 5.10 -5.01 -9.13
N VAL A 166 5.97 -4.18 -9.72
CA VAL A 166 5.59 -2.86 -10.23
C VAL A 166 4.58 -2.99 -11.38
N VAL A 167 4.81 -3.94 -12.30
CA VAL A 167 3.85 -4.24 -13.39
C VAL A 167 2.49 -4.70 -12.82
N LEU A 168 2.51 -5.57 -11.79
CA LEU A 168 1.28 -6.00 -11.13
C LEU A 168 0.54 -4.83 -10.48
N ALA A 169 1.24 -3.95 -9.76
CA ALA A 169 0.66 -2.76 -9.16
C ALA A 169 0.02 -1.86 -10.22
N TYR A 170 0.72 -1.63 -11.34
CA TYR A 170 0.19 -0.89 -12.48
C TYR A 170 -1.10 -1.49 -13.03
N VAL A 171 -1.14 -2.80 -13.23
CA VAL A 171 -2.34 -3.51 -13.71
C VAL A 171 -3.48 -3.36 -12.72
N ILE A 172 -3.22 -3.57 -11.41
CA ILE A 172 -4.24 -3.44 -10.37
C ILE A 172 -4.81 -2.02 -10.34
N TYR A 173 -3.96 -0.99 -10.30
CA TYR A 173 -4.44 0.40 -10.29
C TYR A 173 -5.24 0.76 -11.54
N THR A 174 -4.79 0.31 -12.71
CA THR A 174 -5.54 0.52 -13.96
C THR A 174 -6.91 -0.15 -13.92
N CYS A 175 -6.99 -1.41 -13.47
CA CYS A 175 -8.26 -2.11 -13.30
C CYS A 175 -9.18 -1.43 -12.26
N MET A 176 -8.63 -0.94 -11.16
CA MET A 176 -9.39 -0.20 -10.15
C MET A 176 -9.97 1.10 -10.72
N LEU A 177 -9.18 1.86 -11.48
CA LEU A 177 -9.64 3.09 -12.13
C LEU A 177 -10.78 2.83 -13.12
N ILE A 178 -10.71 1.73 -13.90
CA ILE A 178 -11.77 1.36 -14.84
C ILE A 178 -13.05 0.93 -14.11
N SER A 179 -12.93 0.16 -13.03
CA SER A 179 -14.08 -0.45 -12.36
C SER A 179 -14.74 0.43 -11.31
N HIS A 180 -13.99 1.28 -10.63
CA HIS A 180 -14.47 2.09 -9.50
C HIS A 180 -14.26 3.60 -9.69
N GLY A 181 -13.46 4.00 -10.70
CA GLY A 181 -13.05 5.39 -10.85
C GLY A 181 -12.13 5.87 -9.72
N GLU A 182 -12.00 7.18 -9.61
CA GLU A 182 -11.27 7.85 -8.53
C GLU A 182 -12.19 8.80 -7.79
N GLN A 183 -12.35 8.59 -6.50
CA GLN A 183 -13.13 9.50 -5.66
C GLN A 183 -12.30 10.71 -5.29
N TYR A 184 -12.90 11.88 -5.41
CA TYR A 184 -12.29 13.15 -5.03
C TYR A 184 -13.31 14.05 -4.33
N LEU A 185 -12.79 15.04 -3.58
CA LEU A 185 -13.57 16.02 -2.89
C LEU A 185 -13.79 17.23 -3.82
N PRO A 186 -15.03 17.51 -4.30
CA PRO A 186 -15.28 18.69 -5.13
C PRO A 186 -15.08 19.97 -4.35
N THR A 187 -14.48 20.96 -4.97
CA THR A 187 -14.34 22.31 -4.40
C THR A 187 -15.71 22.94 -4.12
N SER A 188 -16.73 22.63 -4.92
CA SER A 188 -18.10 23.05 -4.67
C SER A 188 -18.69 22.53 -3.35
N GLU A 189 -18.32 21.30 -2.93
CA GLU A 189 -18.73 20.72 -1.66
C GLU A 189 -18.05 21.44 -0.48
N VAL A 190 -16.75 21.72 -0.62
CA VAL A 190 -15.99 22.49 0.38
C VAL A 190 -16.58 23.90 0.52
N ASN A 191 -16.94 24.52 -0.58
CA ASN A 191 -17.50 25.88 -0.61
C ASN A 191 -18.87 25.99 0.07
N LYS A 192 -19.58 24.89 0.39
CA LYS A 192 -20.80 24.94 1.21
C LYS A 192 -20.50 25.52 2.59
N TYR A 193 -19.35 25.23 3.16
CA TYR A 193 -18.95 25.66 4.52
C TYR A 193 -17.66 26.49 4.52
N GLY A 194 -16.97 26.56 3.37
CA GLY A 194 -15.66 27.20 3.20
C GLY A 194 -14.51 26.37 3.75
N ILE A 195 -13.30 26.90 3.59
CA ILE A 195 -12.08 26.26 4.06
C ILE A 195 -11.82 26.53 5.55
N TYR A 196 -11.08 25.62 6.16
CA TYR A 196 -10.28 25.89 7.34
C TYR A 196 -8.86 26.23 6.89
N ALA A 197 -8.36 27.39 7.27
CA ALA A 197 -7.01 27.85 6.98
C ALA A 197 -6.12 27.64 8.21
N ASP A 198 -4.99 26.98 8.04
CA ASP A 198 -4.03 26.87 9.12
C ASP A 198 -3.22 28.18 9.30
N ASN A 199 -2.26 28.21 10.20
CA ASN A 199 -1.47 29.41 10.47
C ASN A 199 -0.72 29.89 9.22
N LEU A 200 -0.14 28.98 8.43
CA LEU A 200 0.57 29.35 7.21
C LEU A 200 -0.38 29.94 6.15
N ALA A 201 -1.56 29.36 5.99
CA ALA A 201 -2.57 29.86 5.08
C ALA A 201 -3.06 31.26 5.54
N LYS A 202 -3.26 31.44 6.85
CA LYS A 202 -3.63 32.77 7.41
C LYS A 202 -2.56 33.82 7.18
N ASP A 203 -1.28 33.46 7.34
CA ASP A 203 -0.14 34.32 7.04
C ASP A 203 -0.07 34.72 5.53
N MET A 204 -0.62 33.87 4.65
CA MET A 204 -0.72 34.11 3.22
C MET A 204 -2.02 34.87 2.83
N GLY A 205 -2.85 35.22 3.79
CA GLY A 205 -4.06 36.01 3.57
C GLY A 205 -5.36 35.22 3.47
N PHE A 206 -5.35 33.92 3.60
CA PHE A 206 -6.57 33.11 3.69
C PHE A 206 -7.24 33.27 5.05
N CYS A 207 -8.55 33.12 5.08
CA CYS A 207 -9.33 33.11 6.31
C CYS A 207 -10.21 31.85 6.41
N ASP A 208 -10.55 31.48 7.66
CA ASP A 208 -11.54 30.45 7.88
C ASP A 208 -12.88 30.89 7.26
N GLY A 209 -13.46 30.04 6.43
CA GLY A 209 -14.70 30.27 5.74
C GLY A 209 -14.57 30.83 4.33
N ASP A 210 -13.39 31.09 3.86
CA ASP A 210 -13.18 31.44 2.46
C ASP A 210 -13.67 30.31 1.55
N LYS A 211 -14.41 30.67 0.50
CA LYS A 211 -14.81 29.76 -0.57
C LYS A 211 -13.89 30.00 -1.76
N ILE A 212 -13.15 28.98 -2.17
CA ILE A 212 -12.21 29.11 -3.27
C ILE A 212 -12.95 29.15 -4.60
N LEU A 213 -12.74 30.21 -5.37
CA LEU A 213 -13.38 30.44 -6.66
C LEU A 213 -12.46 30.06 -7.83
N SER A 214 -11.19 30.48 -7.78
CA SER A 214 -10.20 30.14 -8.82
C SER A 214 -8.77 30.24 -8.29
N VAL A 215 -7.85 29.59 -8.99
CA VAL A 215 -6.41 29.68 -8.81
C VAL A 215 -5.82 30.15 -10.13
N ASP A 216 -5.15 31.32 -10.13
CA ASP A 216 -4.71 32.03 -11.35
C ASP A 216 -5.79 32.10 -12.43
N GLY A 217 -7.05 32.36 -12.02
CA GLY A 217 -8.21 32.48 -12.90
C GLY A 217 -8.83 31.16 -13.35
N ASN A 218 -8.25 29.98 -12.99
CA ASN A 218 -8.77 28.69 -13.34
C ASN A 218 -9.55 28.04 -12.17
N TYR A 219 -10.76 27.56 -12.45
CA TYR A 219 -11.52 26.78 -11.47
C TYR A 219 -10.95 25.36 -11.36
N ILE A 220 -10.69 24.92 -10.13
CA ILE A 220 -10.17 23.58 -9.84
C ILE A 220 -11.27 22.79 -9.13
N ASP A 221 -11.84 21.79 -9.80
CA ASP A 221 -12.95 21.01 -9.24
C ASP A 221 -12.49 20.08 -8.09
N ASN A 222 -11.30 19.50 -8.19
CA ASN A 222 -10.76 18.67 -7.13
C ASN A 222 -10.03 19.52 -6.07
N PHE A 223 -10.65 19.71 -4.93
CA PHE A 223 -10.11 20.52 -3.83
C PHE A 223 -8.71 20.07 -3.38
N GLN A 224 -8.42 18.77 -3.41
CA GLN A 224 -7.12 18.24 -2.98
C GLN A 224 -5.97 18.64 -3.93
N GLN A 225 -6.30 19.06 -5.16
CA GLN A 225 -5.31 19.55 -6.12
C GLN A 225 -4.92 21.01 -5.87
N ILE A 226 -5.74 21.80 -5.19
CA ILE A 226 -5.47 23.23 -4.98
C ILE A 226 -4.11 23.50 -4.29
N PRO A 227 -3.76 22.87 -3.16
CA PRO A 227 -2.43 23.05 -2.58
C PRO A 227 -1.30 22.59 -3.51
N MET A 228 -1.54 21.57 -4.33
CA MET A 228 -0.56 21.07 -5.29
C MET A 228 -0.34 22.04 -6.45
N GLU A 229 -1.40 22.66 -6.97
CA GLU A 229 -1.30 23.71 -8.00
C GLU A 229 -0.50 24.91 -7.49
N ILE A 230 -0.79 25.37 -6.27
CA ILE A 230 -0.03 26.46 -5.62
C ILE A 230 1.46 26.08 -5.51
N LEU A 231 1.75 24.81 -5.23
CA LEU A 231 3.12 24.32 -5.06
C LEU A 231 3.90 24.20 -6.39
N LEU A 232 3.26 23.64 -7.44
CA LEU A 232 3.93 23.25 -8.68
C LEU A 232 3.92 24.36 -9.73
N GLU A 233 2.84 25.12 -9.85
CA GLU A 233 2.60 26.09 -10.93
C GLU A 233 3.13 27.50 -10.60
N LYS A 234 3.74 27.71 -9.42
CA LYS A 234 4.14 29.04 -8.93
C LYS A 234 2.97 30.05 -9.01
N THR A 235 1.82 29.57 -8.54
CA THR A 235 0.58 30.36 -8.50
C THR A 235 0.81 31.72 -7.86
N LYS A 236 0.26 32.74 -8.49
CA LYS A 236 0.38 34.15 -8.02
C LYS A 236 -0.86 34.60 -7.25
N THR A 237 -2.04 34.17 -7.69
CA THR A 237 -3.30 34.68 -7.15
C THR A 237 -4.29 33.55 -6.88
N VAL A 238 -5.04 33.68 -5.79
CA VAL A 238 -6.21 32.85 -5.50
C VAL A 238 -7.40 33.74 -5.27
N GLU A 239 -8.47 33.57 -6.06
CA GLU A 239 -9.72 34.25 -5.83
C GLU A 239 -10.59 33.48 -4.85
N VAL A 240 -11.11 34.18 -3.84
CA VAL A 240 -12.00 33.63 -2.83
C VAL A 240 -13.27 34.46 -2.66
N GLU A 241 -14.35 33.82 -2.25
CA GLU A 241 -15.52 34.53 -1.71
C GLU A 241 -15.42 34.56 -0.19
N ARG A 242 -15.34 35.76 0.40
CA ARG A 242 -15.30 35.98 1.84
C ARG A 242 -16.45 36.93 2.22
N ASN A 243 -17.35 36.46 3.07
CA ASN A 243 -18.54 37.18 3.49
C ASN A 243 -19.37 37.75 2.30
N GLY A 244 -19.48 36.98 1.23
CA GLY A 244 -20.23 37.36 0.01
C GLY A 244 -19.48 38.31 -0.93
N GLN A 245 -18.24 38.69 -0.65
CA GLN A 245 -17.40 39.54 -1.50
C GLN A 245 -16.29 38.74 -2.15
N ARG A 246 -16.01 38.99 -3.41
CA ARG A 246 -14.83 38.41 -4.10
C ARG A 246 -13.58 39.18 -3.67
N ILE A 247 -12.57 38.41 -3.24
CA ILE A 247 -11.27 38.90 -2.81
C ILE A 247 -10.21 38.13 -3.57
N THR A 248 -9.23 38.83 -4.12
CA THR A 248 -8.03 38.25 -4.69
C THR A 248 -6.94 38.20 -3.63
N ILE A 249 -6.40 37.06 -3.36
CA ILE A 249 -5.27 36.84 -2.46
C ILE A 249 -4.03 36.74 -3.31
N ASP A 250 -3.10 37.69 -3.17
CA ASP A 250 -1.80 37.66 -3.82
C ASP A 250 -0.85 36.78 -2.97
N LEU A 251 -0.39 35.69 -3.53
CA LEU A 251 0.52 34.79 -2.84
C LEU A 251 1.95 35.37 -2.84
N PRO A 252 2.68 35.26 -1.72
CA PRO A 252 4.06 35.71 -1.64
C PRO A 252 4.97 34.91 -2.58
N GLU A 253 6.04 35.50 -3.09
CA GLU A 253 6.98 34.86 -4.00
C GLU A 253 7.64 33.60 -3.40
N ASP A 254 7.72 33.52 -2.07
CA ASP A 254 8.26 32.38 -1.32
C ASP A 254 7.19 31.36 -0.90
N ALA A 255 5.94 31.47 -1.34
CA ALA A 255 4.83 30.59 -0.99
C ALA A 255 5.17 29.11 -1.18
N THR A 256 5.72 28.74 -2.34
CA THR A 256 6.15 27.37 -2.65
C THR A 256 7.16 26.87 -1.62
N LYS A 257 8.19 27.66 -1.27
CA LYS A 257 9.21 27.28 -0.28
C LYS A 257 8.59 27.07 1.10
N ARG A 258 7.70 27.98 1.51
CA ARG A 258 7.00 27.91 2.81
C ARG A 258 6.10 26.69 2.89
N LEU A 259 5.39 26.34 1.79
CA LEU A 259 4.55 25.13 1.71
C LEU A 259 5.38 23.84 1.80
N ILE A 260 6.54 23.75 1.12
CA ILE A 260 7.43 22.57 1.19
C ILE A 260 7.94 22.35 2.62
N GLN A 261 8.21 23.42 3.36
CA GLN A 261 8.70 23.35 4.73
C GLN A 261 7.59 23.07 5.76
N HIS A 262 6.34 23.24 5.34
CA HIS A 262 5.17 23.08 6.18
C HIS A 262 4.75 21.61 6.29
N GLN A 263 4.69 21.09 7.52
CA GLN A 263 4.41 19.67 7.77
C GLN A 263 2.93 19.36 8.01
N SER A 264 2.06 20.37 7.98
CA SER A 264 0.62 20.22 8.22
C SER A 264 -0.21 20.61 6.99
N SER A 265 -1.51 20.34 7.03
CA SER A 265 -2.42 20.72 5.95
C SER A 265 -2.56 22.21 5.88
N PHE A 266 -2.14 22.82 4.78
CA PHE A 266 -2.24 24.24 4.49
C PHE A 266 -3.69 24.77 4.54
N ILE A 267 -4.56 24.12 3.78
CA ILE A 267 -6.02 24.34 3.80
C ILE A 267 -6.74 23.03 3.90
N SER A 268 -7.86 23.00 4.60
CA SER A 268 -8.74 21.84 4.70
C SER A 268 -10.20 22.28 4.62
N TYR A 269 -11.10 21.33 4.46
CA TYR A 269 -12.53 21.62 4.45
C TYR A 269 -13.07 21.77 5.87
N ARG A 270 -14.06 22.63 6.05
CA ARG A 270 -14.86 22.73 7.28
C ARG A 270 -16.16 21.95 7.11
N MET A 271 -16.67 21.39 8.21
CA MET A 271 -17.99 20.79 8.24
C MET A 271 -18.62 20.96 9.63
N PRO A 272 -19.94 21.11 9.71
CA PRO A 272 -20.64 21.03 11.00
C PRO A 272 -20.37 19.71 11.69
N PHE A 273 -20.35 19.70 13.01
CA PHE A 273 -20.17 18.48 13.78
C PHE A 273 -21.53 17.92 14.19
N VAL A 274 -22.11 17.06 13.35
CA VAL A 274 -23.37 16.38 13.61
C VAL A 274 -23.07 14.93 14.02
N ILE A 275 -23.70 14.45 15.09
CA ILE A 275 -23.54 13.12 15.62
C ILE A 275 -24.34 12.13 14.77
N SER A 276 -23.66 11.18 14.11
CA SER A 276 -24.30 10.09 13.34
C SER A 276 -24.56 8.85 14.19
N ASP A 277 -23.60 8.50 15.05
CA ASP A 277 -23.69 7.32 15.91
C ASP A 277 -22.76 7.43 17.12
N PHE A 278 -22.84 6.44 18.03
CA PHE A 278 -22.05 6.38 19.25
C PHE A 278 -21.18 5.13 19.29
N ALA A 279 -19.98 5.26 19.86
CA ALA A 279 -19.14 4.12 20.23
C ALA A 279 -19.76 3.35 21.40
N SER A 280 -19.39 2.07 21.57
CA SER A 280 -19.95 1.18 22.59
C SER A 280 -19.88 1.72 24.04
N ASN A 281 -18.90 2.59 24.33
CA ASN A 281 -18.68 3.19 25.66
C ASN A 281 -18.72 4.72 25.58
N SER A 282 -19.68 5.28 24.84
CA SER A 282 -19.77 6.72 24.63
C SER A 282 -20.18 7.44 25.91
N ILE A 283 -19.29 8.34 26.39
CA ILE A 283 -19.62 9.26 27.48
C ILE A 283 -20.60 10.33 27.05
N ALA A 284 -20.57 10.72 25.76
CA ALA A 284 -21.50 11.68 25.19
C ALA A 284 -22.93 11.16 25.20
N GLN A 285 -23.16 9.87 24.85
CA GLN A 285 -24.47 9.23 24.92
C GLN A 285 -24.97 9.14 26.38
N SER A 286 -24.06 8.77 27.29
CA SER A 286 -24.39 8.71 28.73
C SER A 286 -24.74 10.05 29.33
N ALA A 287 -24.20 11.14 28.78
CA ALA A 287 -24.51 12.51 29.19
C ALA A 287 -25.76 13.11 28.54
N GLY A 288 -26.49 12.33 27.71
CA GLY A 288 -27.77 12.72 27.12
C GLY A 288 -27.69 13.32 25.69
N LEU A 289 -26.54 13.29 25.03
CA LEU A 289 -26.47 13.61 23.60
C LEU A 289 -27.11 12.52 22.74
N ALA A 290 -27.72 12.87 21.65
CA ALA A 290 -28.43 11.99 20.73
C ALA A 290 -27.91 12.08 19.30
N LYS A 291 -28.26 11.10 18.45
CA LYS A 291 -28.01 11.18 17.00
C LYS A 291 -28.76 12.37 16.42
N GLY A 292 -28.10 13.08 15.49
CA GLY A 292 -28.61 14.31 14.91
C GLY A 292 -28.23 15.59 15.66
N ASP A 293 -27.73 15.49 16.90
CA ASP A 293 -27.27 16.68 17.63
C ASP A 293 -26.07 17.30 16.91
N ARG A 294 -26.13 18.61 16.70
CA ARG A 294 -25.04 19.40 16.14
C ARG A 294 -24.26 20.09 17.25
N ILE A 295 -23.06 19.63 17.54
CA ILE A 295 -22.17 20.23 18.54
C ILE A 295 -21.73 21.61 18.05
N ILE A 296 -21.87 22.62 18.92
CA ILE A 296 -21.56 24.02 18.60
C ILE A 296 -20.68 24.72 19.67
N MET A 297 -20.46 24.08 20.81
CA MET A 297 -19.75 24.72 21.92
C MET A 297 -19.10 23.70 22.85
N ILE A 298 -17.94 24.05 23.43
CA ILE A 298 -17.25 23.33 24.52
C ILE A 298 -16.91 24.35 25.60
N ASN A 299 -17.38 24.18 26.84
CA ASN A 299 -17.08 25.05 27.99
C ASN A 299 -17.24 26.55 27.67
N GLY A 300 -18.27 26.94 26.91
CA GLY A 300 -18.50 28.32 26.49
C GLY A 300 -17.73 28.78 25.26
N ILE A 301 -16.76 27.99 24.78
CA ILE A 301 -16.01 28.29 23.53
C ILE A 301 -16.86 27.86 22.35
N SER A 302 -17.15 28.77 21.42
CA SER A 302 -17.88 28.45 20.20
C SER A 302 -17.08 27.53 19.28
N THR A 303 -17.68 26.40 18.89
CA THR A 303 -17.09 25.40 17.99
C THR A 303 -18.10 25.03 16.91
N PRO A 304 -18.46 25.96 16.01
CA PRO A 304 -19.52 25.75 15.00
C PRO A 304 -19.17 24.65 13.99
N TYR A 305 -17.89 24.30 13.86
CA TYR A 305 -17.39 23.29 12.95
C TYR A 305 -16.54 22.23 13.68
N TYR A 306 -16.42 21.08 13.09
CA TYR A 306 -15.65 19.94 13.64
C TYR A 306 -14.17 20.31 13.88
N GLN A 307 -13.57 21.12 13.02
CA GLN A 307 -12.17 21.57 13.16
C GLN A 307 -12.01 22.44 14.43
N ASP A 308 -12.94 23.35 14.67
CA ASP A 308 -12.93 24.17 15.89
C ASP A 308 -13.04 23.30 17.14
N TYR A 309 -13.92 22.28 17.08
CA TYR A 309 -14.05 21.30 18.15
C TYR A 309 -12.73 20.55 18.40
N MET A 310 -12.09 20.01 17.35
CA MET A 310 -10.84 19.25 17.48
C MET A 310 -9.66 20.08 18.00
N MET A 311 -9.62 21.35 17.71
CA MET A 311 -8.58 22.25 18.23
C MET A 311 -8.76 22.55 19.73
N ASN A 312 -10.00 22.64 20.19
CA ASN A 312 -10.29 23.06 21.55
C ASN A 312 -10.45 21.90 22.53
N ILE A 313 -10.91 20.72 22.10
CA ILE A 313 -11.24 19.63 23.03
C ILE A 313 -10.04 19.12 23.84
N LYS A 314 -8.86 19.07 23.22
CA LYS A 314 -7.63 18.51 23.83
C LYS A 314 -7.13 19.28 25.05
N GLN A 315 -7.40 20.58 25.13
CA GLN A 315 -6.99 21.40 26.27
C GLN A 315 -7.74 21.05 27.58
N PHE A 316 -8.87 20.32 27.45
CA PHE A 316 -9.71 19.92 28.57
C PHE A 316 -9.59 18.42 28.92
N ALA A 317 -8.56 17.72 28.40
CA ALA A 317 -8.34 16.31 28.70
C ALA A 317 -8.27 16.07 30.21
N GLY A 318 -8.99 15.06 30.70
CA GLY A 318 -9.09 14.75 32.13
C GLY A 318 -10.03 15.65 32.96
N GLU A 319 -10.67 16.64 32.35
CA GLU A 319 -11.52 17.61 33.03
C GLU A 319 -13.02 17.32 32.81
N ASN A 320 -13.87 17.94 33.65
CA ASN A 320 -15.29 18.04 33.40
C ASN A 320 -15.58 19.09 32.34
N ILE A 321 -16.26 18.68 31.27
CA ILE A 321 -16.64 19.57 30.18
C ILE A 321 -18.15 19.66 30.02
N THR A 322 -18.60 20.81 29.54
CA THR A 322 -19.98 21.02 29.09
C THR A 322 -20.00 21.24 27.58
N ILE A 323 -20.66 20.32 26.87
CA ILE A 323 -20.90 20.40 25.44
C ILE A 323 -22.25 21.07 25.21
N GLY A 324 -22.26 22.13 24.39
CA GLY A 324 -23.48 22.71 23.84
C GLY A 324 -23.77 22.14 22.46
N ALA A 325 -24.99 21.69 22.23
CA ALA A 325 -25.41 21.18 20.93
C ALA A 325 -26.78 21.70 20.54
N ILE A 326 -27.08 21.70 19.24
CA ILE A 326 -28.43 22.03 18.72
C ILE A 326 -29.15 20.74 18.39
N ARG A 327 -30.38 20.60 18.98
CA ARG A 327 -31.35 19.54 18.70
C ARG A 327 -32.70 20.19 18.39
N ASP A 328 -33.29 19.90 17.23
CA ASP A 328 -34.60 20.42 16.80
C ASP A 328 -34.75 21.95 16.96
N ASN A 329 -33.69 22.72 16.67
CA ASN A 329 -33.49 24.16 16.82
C ASN A 329 -33.32 24.65 18.27
N ASP A 330 -33.38 23.79 19.27
CA ASP A 330 -33.13 24.14 20.68
C ASP A 330 -31.66 23.89 21.05
N THR A 331 -31.11 24.75 21.91
CA THR A 331 -29.75 24.51 22.42
C THR A 331 -29.85 23.65 23.70
N ILE A 332 -29.16 22.50 23.65
CA ILE A 332 -29.05 21.59 24.78
C ILE A 332 -27.63 21.59 25.34
N TYR A 333 -27.48 21.24 26.60
CA TYR A 333 -26.19 21.16 27.28
C TYR A 333 -26.00 19.78 27.90
N ALA A 334 -24.86 19.18 27.69
CA ALA A 334 -24.46 17.90 28.25
C ALA A 334 -23.13 18.02 28.97
N THR A 335 -23.12 17.69 30.27
CA THR A 335 -21.89 17.73 31.09
C THR A 335 -21.36 16.32 31.27
N MET A 336 -20.04 16.15 31.05
CA MET A 336 -19.37 14.86 31.12
C MET A 336 -17.93 14.99 31.57
N ASN A 337 -17.37 13.94 32.17
CA ASN A 337 -15.94 13.88 32.46
C ASN A 337 -15.18 13.40 31.20
N LEU A 338 -14.32 14.25 30.65
CA LEU A 338 -13.55 13.96 29.44
C LEU A 338 -12.33 13.08 29.80
N PRO A 339 -12.15 11.91 29.15
CA PRO A 339 -10.96 11.10 29.37
C PRO A 339 -9.66 11.82 28.91
N GLU A 340 -8.51 11.31 29.37
CA GLU A 340 -7.18 11.82 28.96
C GLU A 340 -6.96 11.75 27.43
N GLU A 341 -7.60 10.80 26.74
CA GLU A 341 -7.56 10.69 25.28
C GLU A 341 -8.38 11.76 24.56
N ALA A 342 -9.10 12.60 25.29
CA ALA A 342 -9.99 13.66 24.76
C ALA A 342 -11.03 13.17 23.75
N LEU A 343 -11.58 11.97 23.95
CA LEU A 343 -12.57 11.35 23.07
C LEU A 343 -13.93 11.22 23.80
N ILE A 344 -14.98 11.79 23.21
CA ILE A 344 -16.35 11.69 23.76
C ILE A 344 -17.14 10.47 23.27
N GLY A 345 -16.56 9.68 22.34
CA GLY A 345 -17.13 8.44 21.84
C GLY A 345 -18.29 8.62 20.86
N VAL A 346 -18.19 9.58 19.94
CA VAL A 346 -19.19 9.81 18.87
C VAL A 346 -18.60 9.60 17.48
N TYR A 347 -19.43 9.14 16.56
CA TYR A 347 -19.16 9.17 15.12
C TYR A 347 -19.86 10.38 14.52
N ARG A 348 -19.16 11.06 13.61
CA ARG A 348 -19.70 12.23 12.91
C ARG A 348 -20.41 11.82 11.63
N GLU A 349 -21.43 12.56 11.26
CA GLU A 349 -22.05 12.49 9.94
C GLU A 349 -21.14 13.08 8.87
N SER A 350 -21.03 12.40 7.73
CA SER A 350 -20.33 12.95 6.57
C SER A 350 -21.29 13.83 5.80
N MET A 351 -21.15 15.15 5.94
CA MET A 351 -21.96 16.14 5.23
C MET A 351 -21.36 16.58 3.88
N ILE A 352 -20.33 15.88 3.44
CA ILE A 352 -19.60 16.14 2.22
C ILE A 352 -19.79 14.98 1.27
N GLU A 353 -20.23 15.24 0.06
CA GLU A 353 -20.40 14.27 -0.99
C GLU A 353 -19.13 14.21 -1.85
N LEU A 354 -18.55 13.01 -1.94
CA LEU A 354 -17.43 12.76 -2.84
C LEU A 354 -17.98 12.52 -4.24
N LYS A 355 -17.33 13.08 -5.25
CA LYS A 355 -17.58 12.73 -6.65
C LYS A 355 -16.65 11.62 -7.08
N THR A 356 -17.15 10.74 -7.96
CA THR A 356 -16.36 9.72 -8.63
C THR A 356 -16.05 10.19 -10.05
N GLN A 357 -14.78 10.28 -10.37
CA GLN A 357 -14.33 10.47 -11.75
C GLN A 357 -14.15 9.08 -12.37
N GLU A 358 -14.99 8.78 -13.33
CA GLU A 358 -14.90 7.55 -14.14
C GLU A 358 -13.84 7.74 -15.23
N TYR A 359 -13.13 6.66 -15.56
CA TYR A 359 -12.12 6.63 -16.59
C TYR A 359 -12.46 5.58 -17.63
N THR A 360 -12.36 5.95 -18.88
CA THR A 360 -12.37 4.98 -19.98
C THR A 360 -11.09 4.14 -19.94
N PHE A 361 -11.09 3.00 -20.65
CA PHE A 361 -9.92 2.13 -20.73
C PHE A 361 -8.64 2.89 -21.19
N LEU A 362 -8.77 3.78 -22.18
CA LEU A 362 -7.62 4.53 -22.72
C LEU A 362 -7.11 5.61 -21.74
N GLU A 363 -7.98 6.20 -20.96
CA GLU A 363 -7.61 7.21 -19.94
C GLU A 363 -7.02 6.57 -18.69
N ALA A 364 -7.49 5.37 -18.33
CA ALA A 364 -7.00 4.67 -17.13
C ALA A 364 -5.55 4.19 -17.27
N ILE A 365 -5.07 3.88 -18.48
CA ILE A 365 -3.70 3.42 -18.75
C ILE A 365 -2.65 4.44 -18.27
N PRO A 366 -2.60 5.68 -18.81
CA PRO A 366 -1.60 6.67 -18.36
C PRO A 366 -1.83 7.10 -16.92
N LYS A 367 -3.07 7.15 -16.45
CA LYS A 367 -3.39 7.52 -15.07
C LYS A 367 -2.93 6.45 -14.07
N GLY A 368 -3.13 5.16 -14.41
CA GLY A 368 -2.63 4.03 -13.61
C GLY A 368 -1.12 4.05 -13.47
N PHE A 369 -0.40 4.36 -14.56
CA PHE A 369 1.05 4.52 -14.52
C PHE A 369 1.49 5.66 -13.60
N SER A 370 0.85 6.83 -13.70
CA SER A 370 1.12 7.97 -12.82
C SER A 370 0.85 7.64 -11.34
N LYS A 371 -0.21 6.87 -11.06
CA LYS A 371 -0.57 6.46 -9.68
C LYS A 371 0.45 5.48 -9.11
N THR A 372 0.86 4.48 -9.89
CA THR A 372 1.90 3.52 -9.48
C THR A 372 3.23 4.21 -9.14
N GLY A 373 3.58 5.30 -9.82
CA GLY A 373 4.81 6.03 -9.55
C GLY A 373 4.75 7.01 -8.37
N LYS A 374 3.56 7.28 -7.83
CA LYS A 374 3.37 8.18 -6.68
C LYS A 374 3.30 7.45 -5.34
N GLU A 375 2.90 6.18 -5.35
CA GLU A 375 2.81 5.28 -4.20
C GLU A 375 4.13 4.50 -4.02
#